data_7c9ec285f4b6c0ab8fc76d1702380cd6
#
_entry.id   7c9ec285f4b6c0ab8fc76d1702380cd6
#
_cell.length_a   1.000
_cell.length_b   1.000
_cell.length_c   1.000
_cell.angle_alpha   90.00
_cell.angle_beta   90.00
_cell.angle_gamma   90.00
#
_symmetry.space_group_name_H-M   'P 1'
#
loop_
_entity.id
_entity.type
_entity.pdbx_description
1 polymer ?
#
loop_
_entity_poly.entity_id
_entity_poly.type
_entity_poly.pdbx_seq_one_letter_code
_entity_poly.pdbx_strand_id
1 'polypeptide(L)' 'MWIRKQNIIVNTDNVCAMHQQGDKVVFRFAGTSSPSIIERGSLSAELVMKGMQEGSVDKIWNALSEGVTMLEF' A
#
# COMPACT_ATOMS: atom_id res chain seq x y z
N MET A 1 3.10 9.21 -0.70
CA MET A 1 4.22 8.26 -0.64
C MET A 1 3.93 7.07 -1.55
N TRP A 2 4.93 6.58 -2.23
CA TRP A 2 4.82 5.37 -3.04
C TRP A 2 5.40 4.19 -2.26
N ILE A 3 4.70 3.07 -2.28
CA ILE A 3 5.16 1.82 -1.67
C ILE A 3 5.32 0.80 -2.79
N ARG A 4 6.46 0.14 -2.81
CA ARG A 4 6.73 -0.89 -3.80
C ARG A 4 7.07 -2.21 -3.12
N LYS A 5 6.49 -3.29 -3.64
CA LYS A 5 6.92 -4.64 -3.33
C LYS A 5 6.83 -5.46 -4.61
N GLN A 6 7.99 -5.91 -5.11
CA GLN A 6 8.08 -6.62 -6.37
C GLN A 6 7.46 -5.79 -7.52
N ASN A 7 6.44 -6.30 -8.18
CA ASN A 7 5.80 -5.63 -9.30
C ASN A 7 4.53 -4.86 -8.92
N ILE A 8 4.30 -4.65 -7.63
CA ILE A 8 3.16 -3.89 -7.14
C ILE A 8 3.65 -2.56 -6.59
N ILE A 9 3.07 -1.48 -7.07
CA ILE A 9 3.37 -0.12 -6.62
C ILE A 9 2.05 0.53 -6.23
N VAL A 10 2.01 1.06 -5.02
CA VAL A 10 0.81 1.69 -4.44
C VAL A 10 1.13 3.12 -4.06
N ASN A 11 0.25 4.05 -4.45
CA ASN A 11 0.32 5.42 -3.97
C ASN A 11 -0.59 5.56 -2.75
N THR A 12 0.00 5.95 -1.61
CA THR A 12 -0.76 6.07 -0.36
C THR A 12 -1.67 7.29 -0.33
N ASP A 13 -1.55 8.22 -1.27
CA ASP A 13 -2.35 9.44 -1.25
C ASP A 13 -3.85 9.16 -1.32
N ASN A 14 -4.24 8.06 -1.96
CA ASN A 14 -5.64 7.66 -2.09
C ASN A 14 -6.02 6.50 -1.18
N VAL A 15 -5.13 6.08 -0.31
CA VAL A 15 -5.40 5.02 0.65
C VAL A 15 -6.15 5.60 1.83
N CYS A 16 -7.33 5.07 2.13
CA CYS A 16 -8.10 5.52 3.28
C CYS A 16 -7.89 4.63 4.50
N ALA A 17 -7.45 3.40 4.30
CA ALA A 17 -7.18 2.47 5.40
C ALA A 17 -6.18 1.41 4.96
N MET A 18 -5.41 0.91 5.91
CA MET A 18 -4.57 -0.25 5.69
C MET A 18 -4.52 -1.07 6.98
N HIS A 19 -4.41 -2.38 6.84
CA HIS A 19 -4.28 -3.25 8.01
C HIS A 19 -3.45 -4.47 7.70
N GLN A 20 -2.86 -5.04 8.74
CA GLN A 20 -2.11 -6.28 8.65
C GLN A 20 -3.07 -7.46 8.80
N GLN A 21 -2.95 -8.42 7.91
CA GLN A 21 -3.72 -9.65 7.97
C GLN A 21 -2.77 -10.82 7.72
N GLY A 22 -2.25 -11.40 8.80
CA GLY A 22 -1.23 -12.43 8.71
C GLY A 22 0.04 -11.89 8.03
N ASP A 23 0.43 -12.50 6.92
CA ASP A 23 1.59 -12.11 6.14
C ASP A 23 1.24 -11.15 4.99
N LYS A 24 0.12 -10.46 5.11
CA LYS A 24 -0.40 -9.57 4.08
C LYS A 24 -0.73 -8.20 4.66
N VAL A 25 -0.59 -7.17 3.84
CA VAL A 25 -1.12 -5.84 4.15
C VAL A 25 -2.21 -5.55 3.14
N VAL A 26 -3.38 -5.17 3.64
CA VAL A 26 -4.53 -4.83 2.81
C VAL A 26 -4.68 -3.32 2.78
N PHE A 27 -4.68 -2.75 1.57
CA PHE A 27 -4.88 -1.32 1.34
C PHE A 27 -6.29 -1.11 0.80
N ARG A 28 -7.03 -0.18 1.40
CA ARG A 28 -8.35 0.20 0.94
C ARG A 28 -8.32 1.64 0.44
N PHE A 29 -9.01 1.89 -0.65
CA PHE A 29 -8.97 3.17 -1.35
C PHE A 29 -10.28 3.93 -1.18
N ALA A 30 -10.17 5.25 -1.02
CA ALA A 30 -11.31 6.10 -0.73
C ALA A 30 -12.21 6.35 -1.94
N GLY A 31 -11.71 6.14 -3.14
CA GLY A 31 -12.47 6.38 -4.34
C GLY A 31 -12.21 5.34 -5.40
N THR A 32 -13.04 5.33 -6.43
CA THR A 32 -12.92 4.36 -7.51
C THR A 32 -12.38 4.96 -8.80
N SER A 33 -12.20 6.27 -8.85
CA SER A 33 -11.90 6.97 -10.09
C SER A 33 -10.42 7.27 -10.31
N SER A 34 -9.60 7.19 -9.26
CA SER A 34 -8.19 7.51 -9.40
C SER A 34 -7.35 6.25 -9.25
N PRO A 35 -6.59 5.88 -10.27
CA PRO A 35 -5.71 4.73 -10.17
C PRO A 35 -4.52 5.08 -9.28
N SER A 36 -4.58 4.69 -8.03
CA SER A 36 -3.44 4.77 -7.11
C SER A 36 -2.75 3.41 -6.97
N ILE A 37 -3.20 2.43 -7.74
CA ILE A 37 -2.61 1.11 -7.81
C ILE A 37 -2.06 0.92 -9.22
N ILE A 38 -0.79 0.54 -9.30
CA ILE A 38 -0.18 0.12 -10.55
C ILE A 38 0.10 -1.36 -10.41
N GLU A 39 -0.78 -2.16 -10.99
CA GLU A 39 -0.65 -3.60 -11.02
C GLU A 39 -1.07 -4.07 -12.39
N ARG A 40 -0.31 -4.99 -12.96
CA ARG A 40 -0.57 -5.43 -14.32
C ARG A 40 -1.94 -6.12 -14.39
N GLY A 41 -2.86 -5.47 -15.09
CA GLY A 41 -4.15 -6.07 -15.43
C GLY A 41 -5.28 -5.87 -14.44
N SER A 42 -5.13 -5.05 -13.39
CA SER A 42 -6.26 -4.85 -12.49
C SER A 42 -6.31 -3.45 -11.88
N LEU A 43 -7.54 -2.96 -11.74
CA LEU A 43 -7.89 -1.81 -10.92
C LEU A 43 -8.81 -2.34 -9.83
N SER A 44 -8.48 -2.07 -8.59
CA SER A 44 -9.25 -2.60 -7.47
C SER A 44 -9.41 -1.53 -6.40
N ALA A 45 -10.57 -1.52 -5.74
CA ALA A 45 -10.81 -0.66 -4.58
C ALA A 45 -10.08 -1.18 -3.33
N GLU A 46 -9.56 -2.38 -3.42
CA GLU A 46 -8.80 -3.01 -2.35
C GLU A 46 -7.63 -3.74 -2.97
N LEU A 47 -6.44 -3.54 -2.41
CA LEU A 47 -5.24 -4.24 -2.85
C LEU A 47 -4.67 -5.03 -1.69
N VAL A 48 -4.37 -6.29 -1.94
CA VAL A 48 -3.70 -7.16 -0.97
C VAL A 48 -2.25 -7.34 -1.40
N MET A 49 -1.34 -6.86 -0.56
CA MET A 49 0.09 -7.01 -0.78
C MET A 49 0.61 -8.15 0.07
N LYS A 50 1.03 -9.24 -0.56
CA LYS A 50 1.47 -10.47 0.11
C LYS A 50 2.95 -10.41 0.49
N GLY A 51 3.36 -11.30 1.40
CA GLY A 51 4.75 -11.38 1.82
C GLY A 51 5.18 -10.23 2.71
N MET A 52 4.24 -9.64 3.42
CA MET A 52 4.48 -8.52 4.33
C MET A 52 4.58 -9.02 5.75
N GLN A 53 5.76 -8.91 6.33
CA GLN A 53 6.00 -9.37 7.70
C GLN A 53 5.20 -8.54 8.69
N GLU A 54 4.98 -9.10 9.87
CA GLU A 54 4.38 -8.40 10.98
C GLU A 54 5.16 -7.11 11.27
N GLY A 55 4.45 -6.03 11.54
CA GLY A 55 5.07 -4.71 11.73
C GLY A 55 5.19 -3.88 10.46
N SER A 56 4.79 -4.41 9.31
CA SER A 56 4.86 -3.67 8.05
C SER A 56 3.98 -2.41 8.08
N VAL A 57 2.80 -2.48 8.70
CA VAL A 57 1.92 -1.32 8.82
C VAL A 57 2.58 -0.23 9.65
N ASP A 58 3.25 -0.60 10.74
CA ASP A 58 3.98 0.37 11.56
C ASP A 58 5.13 1.01 10.78
N LYS A 59 5.84 0.22 9.98
CA LYS A 59 6.90 0.74 9.14
C LYS A 59 6.37 1.77 8.14
N ILE A 60 5.24 1.47 7.52
CA ILE A 60 4.58 2.39 6.59
C ILE A 60 4.15 3.67 7.33
N TRP A 61 3.54 3.53 8.49
CA TRP A 61 3.09 4.66 9.30
C TRP A 61 4.25 5.57 9.68
N ASN A 62 5.35 4.97 10.13
CA ASN A 62 6.53 5.74 10.50
C ASN A 62 7.14 6.47 9.31
N ALA A 63 7.19 5.83 8.15
CA ALA A 63 7.68 6.45 6.93
C ALA A 63 6.81 7.63 6.50
N LEU A 64 5.50 7.50 6.61
CA LEU A 64 4.57 8.60 6.34
C LEU A 64 4.81 9.77 7.29
N SER A 65 5.02 9.49 8.57
CA SER A 65 5.26 10.51 9.58
C SER A 65 6.58 11.25 9.35
N GLU A 66 7.56 10.59 8.76
CA GLU A 66 8.87 11.16 8.45
C GLU A 66 8.91 11.89 7.11
N GLY A 67 7.83 11.85 6.35
CA GLY A 67 7.79 12.51 5.04
C GLY A 67 8.55 11.75 3.96
N VAL A 68 8.71 10.46 4.10
CA VAL A 68 9.36 9.62 3.09
C VAL A 68 8.49 9.60 1.84
N THR A 69 9.10 9.75 0.67
CA THR A 69 8.37 9.77 -0.60
C THR A 69 8.28 8.41 -1.26
N MET A 70 9.21 7.52 -0.96
CA MET A 70 9.25 6.17 -1.53
C MET A 70 9.68 5.18 -0.45
N LEU A 71 8.98 4.06 -0.40
CA LEU A 71 9.28 2.98 0.54
C LEU A 71 9.24 1.66 -0.22
N GLU A 72 10.30 0.87 -0.10
CA GLU A 72 10.41 -0.43 -0.76
C GLU A 72 10.45 -1.54 0.26
N PHE A 73 9.72 -2.59 -0.04
CA PHE A 73 9.71 -3.81 0.77
C PHE A 73 10.37 -4.97 0.04
#